data_b90e3ad8c5793cec8b804ac725e5c3d1
#
_entry.id   b90e3ad8c5793cec8b804ac725e5c3d1
#
_cell.length_a   1.000
_cell.length_b   1.000
_cell.length_c   1.000
_cell.angle_alpha   90.00
_cell.angle_beta   90.00
_cell.angle_gamma   90.00
#
_symmetry.space_group_name_H-M   'P 1'
#
loop_
_entity.id
_entity.type
_entity.pdbx_description
1 polymer ?
#
loop_
_entity_poly.entity_id
_entity_poly.type
_entity_poly.pdbx_seq_one_letter_code
_entity_poly.pdbx_strand_id
1 'polypeptide(L)'
;MMASGNINLPPGFCFSPTDEQLVLHFLYSKDSLPCYSNIIPDLHVSLPDPWELNGKALTSGDQHYFFTKVKENKTTENGYWNEIGVTEPIFSATDKKVGVKKYLVFYLGEGPRGTETCWVMQEYHICSYVFNTQSYDLSGSKWVLCKVYERKKFQSQQGANYYYSDEDDSGSELSWQDEVFLSLDDDLEEIQSLP
;
A
#
# COMPACT_ATOMS: atom_id res chain seq x y z
N MET A 1 14.66 10.01 -26.96
CA MET A 1 15.36 10.02 -25.65
C MET A 1 14.47 10.78 -24.70
N MET A 2 13.66 10.08 -23.91
CA MET A 2 12.86 10.71 -22.86
C MET A 2 13.70 10.69 -21.58
N ALA A 3 13.98 11.88 -21.06
CA ALA A 3 14.74 12.05 -19.84
C ALA A 3 14.01 11.36 -18.68
N SER A 4 14.64 10.35 -18.12
CA SER A 4 14.27 9.77 -16.82
C SER A 4 14.55 10.83 -15.76
N GLY A 5 13.57 11.69 -15.49
CA GLY A 5 13.67 12.66 -14.41
C GLY A 5 13.62 11.90 -13.10
N ASN A 6 14.71 11.93 -12.35
CA ASN A 6 14.68 11.54 -10.94
C ASN A 6 13.64 12.41 -10.23
N ILE A 7 12.52 11.80 -9.85
CA ILE A 7 11.46 12.44 -9.09
C ILE A 7 11.92 12.45 -7.63
N ASN A 8 12.85 13.34 -7.33
CA ASN A 8 13.27 13.60 -5.96
C ASN A 8 12.56 14.85 -5.45
N LEU A 9 11.90 14.72 -4.31
CA LEU A 9 11.36 15.88 -3.61
C LEU A 9 12.51 16.84 -3.24
N PRO A 10 12.26 18.16 -3.28
CA PRO A 10 13.27 19.13 -2.82
C PRO A 10 13.71 18.83 -1.38
N PRO A 11 14.95 19.13 -1.01
CA PRO A 11 15.43 18.92 0.35
C PRO A 11 14.50 19.58 1.38
N GLY A 12 14.13 18.83 2.40
CA GLY A 12 13.22 19.31 3.46
C GLY A 12 11.72 19.10 3.18
N PHE A 13 11.33 18.63 1.98
CA PHE A 13 9.95 18.24 1.70
C PHE A 13 9.75 16.75 1.99
N CYS A 14 8.66 16.45 2.72
CA CYS A 14 8.20 15.10 2.97
C CYS A 14 6.82 14.91 2.30
N PHE A 15 6.69 13.88 1.49
CA PHE A 15 5.40 13.51 0.90
C PHE A 15 4.68 12.57 1.86
N SER A 16 3.73 13.11 2.62
CA SER A 16 2.97 12.37 3.64
C SER A 16 1.46 12.66 3.51
N PRO A 17 0.82 12.24 2.41
CA PRO A 17 -0.61 12.45 2.21
C PRO A 17 -1.43 11.51 3.08
N THR A 18 -2.62 11.97 3.49
CA THR A 18 -3.64 11.10 4.08
C THR A 18 -4.25 10.17 3.02
N ASP A 19 -4.92 9.09 3.44
CA ASP A 19 -5.62 8.18 2.53
C ASP A 19 -6.70 8.90 1.72
N GLU A 20 -7.44 9.84 2.32
CA GLU A 20 -8.39 10.69 1.63
C GLU A 20 -7.72 11.51 0.53
N GLN A 21 -6.56 12.13 0.81
CA GLN A 21 -5.81 12.90 -0.18
C GLN A 21 -5.29 12.04 -1.32
N LEU A 22 -4.82 10.81 -1.04
CA LEU A 22 -4.40 9.86 -2.05
C LEU A 22 -5.53 9.53 -3.03
N VAL A 23 -6.75 9.37 -2.51
CA VAL A 23 -7.92 9.03 -3.32
C VAL A 23 -8.51 10.26 -4.02
N LEU A 24 -8.88 11.32 -3.25
CA LEU A 24 -9.64 12.44 -3.80
C LEU A 24 -8.78 13.46 -4.55
N HIS A 25 -7.52 13.61 -4.18
CA HIS A 25 -6.65 14.58 -4.86
C HIS A 25 -5.83 13.90 -5.96
N PHE A 26 -5.13 12.81 -5.66
CA PHE A 26 -4.22 12.20 -6.62
C PHE A 26 -4.92 11.23 -7.59
N LEU A 27 -5.63 10.25 -7.08
CA LEU A 27 -6.25 9.21 -7.92
C LEU A 27 -7.43 9.76 -8.73
N TYR A 28 -8.29 10.59 -8.12
CA TYR A 28 -9.39 11.25 -8.81
C TYR A 28 -8.89 12.13 -9.96
N SER A 29 -7.86 12.95 -9.73
CA SER A 29 -7.26 13.81 -10.75
C SER A 29 -6.63 13.00 -11.87
N LYS A 30 -6.03 11.86 -11.54
CA LYS A 30 -5.43 10.94 -12.53
C LYS A 30 -6.45 10.37 -13.50
N ASP A 31 -7.64 10.00 -13.01
CA ASP A 31 -8.72 9.47 -13.84
C ASP A 31 -9.49 10.55 -14.60
N SER A 32 -9.66 11.74 -14.00
CA SER A 32 -10.52 12.80 -14.54
C SER A 32 -9.82 13.74 -15.52
N LEU A 33 -8.51 13.89 -15.43
CA LEU A 33 -7.75 14.85 -16.21
C LEU A 33 -6.84 14.18 -17.24
N PRO A 34 -7.07 14.36 -18.57
CA PRO A 34 -6.29 13.69 -19.61
C PRO A 34 -4.79 14.01 -19.60
N CYS A 35 -4.41 15.19 -19.09
CA CYS A 35 -3.03 15.69 -19.06
C CYS A 35 -2.58 16.05 -17.64
N TYR A 36 -2.97 15.25 -16.65
CA TYR A 36 -2.57 15.50 -15.27
C TYR A 36 -1.07 15.25 -15.09
N SER A 37 -0.31 16.34 -14.93
CA SER A 37 1.10 16.24 -14.54
C SER A 37 1.19 15.97 -13.06
N ASN A 38 1.64 14.78 -12.72
CA ASN A 38 1.69 14.31 -11.35
C ASN A 38 3.13 14.08 -10.90
N ILE A 39 3.39 14.37 -9.62
CA ILE A 39 4.65 13.99 -8.98
C ILE A 39 4.77 12.48 -8.77
N ILE A 40 3.63 11.76 -8.76
CA ILE A 40 3.58 10.31 -8.63
C ILE A 40 3.67 9.70 -10.03
N PRO A 41 4.68 8.87 -10.34
CA PRO A 41 4.87 8.29 -11.66
C PRO A 41 3.90 7.16 -11.97
N ASP A 42 3.79 6.86 -13.26
CA ASP A 42 3.01 5.75 -13.80
C ASP A 42 3.93 4.55 -14.07
N LEU A 43 3.58 3.38 -13.54
CA LEU A 43 4.23 2.12 -13.86
C LEU A 43 3.27 1.24 -14.69
N HIS A 44 3.46 1.25 -16.02
CA HIS A 44 2.47 0.70 -16.98
C HIS A 44 2.72 -0.73 -17.42
N VAL A 45 3.98 -1.13 -17.56
CA VAL A 45 4.32 -2.33 -18.34
C VAL A 45 4.30 -3.58 -17.47
N SER A 46 5.04 -3.57 -16.39
CA SER A 46 5.09 -4.63 -15.39
C SER A 46 5.26 -4.01 -14.02
N LEU A 47 4.76 -4.66 -13.00
CA LEU A 47 5.12 -4.28 -11.64
C LEU A 47 6.58 -4.67 -11.42
N PRO A 48 7.44 -3.73 -10.99
CA PRO A 48 8.79 -4.07 -10.59
C PRO A 48 8.78 -4.84 -9.28
N ASP A 49 9.87 -5.54 -9.00
CA ASP A 49 10.09 -6.07 -7.67
C ASP A 49 10.17 -4.92 -6.65
N PRO A 50 9.77 -5.13 -5.39
CA PRO A 50 9.70 -4.01 -4.43
C PRO A 50 11.03 -3.27 -4.23
N TRP A 51 12.14 -3.96 -4.26
CA TRP A 51 13.49 -3.35 -4.13
C TRP A 51 13.94 -2.54 -5.35
N GLU A 52 13.26 -2.69 -6.48
CA GLU A 52 13.54 -1.92 -7.70
C GLU A 52 12.77 -0.60 -7.79
N LEU A 53 11.88 -0.32 -6.84
CA LEU A 53 11.02 0.87 -6.85
C LEU A 53 11.83 2.17 -6.65
N ASN A 54 13.00 2.08 -6.03
CA ASN A 54 13.86 3.25 -5.88
C ASN A 54 14.27 3.82 -7.25
N GLY A 55 14.01 5.11 -7.47
CA GLY A 55 14.23 5.78 -8.75
C GLY A 55 13.17 5.52 -9.84
N LYS A 56 12.25 4.56 -9.65
CA LYS A 56 11.10 4.32 -10.54
C LYS A 56 9.80 4.89 -9.98
N ALA A 57 9.65 4.89 -8.65
CA ALA A 57 8.52 5.42 -7.91
C ALA A 57 8.86 6.74 -7.22
N LEU A 58 7.85 7.52 -6.82
CA LEU A 58 8.05 8.64 -5.92
C LEU A 58 8.41 8.09 -4.54
N THR A 59 9.61 8.39 -4.07
CA THR A 59 10.09 7.91 -2.77
C THR A 59 10.02 9.03 -1.73
N SER A 60 9.44 8.74 -0.57
CA SER A 60 9.41 9.61 0.59
C SER A 60 9.65 8.78 1.84
N GLY A 61 10.80 8.97 2.49
CA GLY A 61 11.28 8.08 3.54
C GLY A 61 11.43 6.65 3.04
N ASP A 62 10.84 5.70 3.76
CA ASP A 62 10.86 4.27 3.41
C ASP A 62 9.65 3.86 2.55
N GLN A 63 8.91 4.82 1.97
CA GLN A 63 7.68 4.58 1.23
C GLN A 63 7.83 4.95 -0.24
N HIS A 64 7.24 4.14 -1.11
CA HIS A 64 7.26 4.31 -2.56
C HIS A 64 5.84 4.43 -3.10
N TYR A 65 5.57 5.47 -3.89
CA TYR A 65 4.25 5.76 -4.45
C TYR A 65 4.30 5.74 -5.97
N PHE A 66 3.33 5.06 -6.60
CA PHE A 66 3.18 5.03 -8.06
C PHE A 66 1.74 4.74 -8.46
N PHE A 67 1.39 5.10 -9.71
CA PHE A 67 0.14 4.67 -10.32
C PHE A 67 0.37 3.44 -11.19
N THR A 68 -0.60 2.55 -11.18
CA THR A 68 -0.68 1.45 -12.13
C THR A 68 -2.13 1.22 -12.56
N LYS A 69 -2.34 0.42 -13.60
CA LYS A 69 -3.68 0.00 -13.98
C LYS A 69 -4.13 -1.17 -13.14
N VAL A 70 -5.44 -1.27 -12.92
CA VAL A 70 -6.03 -2.46 -12.29
C VAL A 70 -5.62 -3.70 -13.09
N LYS A 71 -4.97 -4.65 -12.43
CA LYS A 71 -4.53 -5.92 -13.01
C LYS A 71 -4.98 -7.05 -12.13
N GLU A 72 -5.46 -8.13 -12.76
CA GLU A 72 -5.80 -9.37 -12.06
C GLU A 72 -4.53 -10.13 -11.63
N ASN A 73 -3.52 -10.12 -12.50
CA ASN A 73 -2.24 -10.77 -12.24
C ASN A 73 -1.21 -9.73 -11.76
N LYS A 74 -0.70 -9.92 -10.56
CA LYS A 74 0.26 -9.04 -9.91
C LYS A 74 1.64 -9.71 -9.75
N THR A 75 2.08 -10.40 -10.80
CA THR A 75 3.40 -11.01 -10.87
C THR A 75 4.46 -9.98 -11.26
N THR A 76 5.65 -10.20 -10.75
CA THR A 76 6.89 -9.46 -11.07
C THR A 76 7.90 -10.45 -11.69
N GLU A 77 9.14 -10.04 -11.87
CA GLU A 77 10.19 -10.90 -12.40
C GLU A 77 10.54 -12.03 -11.41
N ASN A 78 10.63 -11.72 -10.11
CA ASN A 78 11.09 -12.65 -9.09
C ASN A 78 10.02 -13.11 -8.10
N GLY A 79 8.76 -12.67 -8.27
CA GLY A 79 7.72 -13.03 -7.33
C GLY A 79 6.33 -12.53 -7.72
N TYR A 80 5.49 -12.39 -6.71
CA TYR A 80 4.12 -11.93 -6.91
C TYR A 80 3.56 -11.26 -5.65
N TRP A 81 2.61 -10.34 -5.86
CA TRP A 81 1.84 -9.71 -4.80
C TRP A 81 0.57 -10.50 -4.55
N ASN A 82 0.34 -10.90 -3.32
CA ASN A 82 -0.84 -11.63 -2.89
C ASN A 82 -1.71 -10.75 -1.99
N GLU A 83 -3.01 -10.63 -2.32
CA GLU A 83 -3.97 -9.90 -1.51
C GLU A 83 -4.29 -10.71 -0.24
N ILE A 84 -4.18 -10.09 0.92
CA ILE A 84 -4.39 -10.77 2.22
C ILE A 84 -5.85 -10.73 2.68
N GLY A 85 -6.77 -10.21 1.85
CA GLY A 85 -8.21 -10.19 2.14
C GLY A 85 -8.68 -9.05 3.04
N VAL A 86 -7.78 -8.20 3.53
CA VAL A 86 -8.12 -7.01 4.31
C VAL A 86 -8.45 -5.86 3.38
N THR A 87 -9.63 -5.27 3.55
CA THR A 87 -10.10 -4.10 2.78
C THR A 87 -10.67 -3.07 3.73
N GLU A 88 -10.06 -1.89 3.75
CA GLU A 88 -10.48 -0.76 4.58
C GLU A 88 -11.24 0.27 3.77
N PRO A 89 -12.40 0.74 4.23
CA PRO A 89 -13.08 1.87 3.61
C PRO A 89 -12.35 3.18 3.91
N ILE A 90 -12.28 4.06 2.90
CA ILE A 90 -11.73 5.41 3.05
C ILE A 90 -12.90 6.39 3.01
N PHE A 91 -12.99 7.22 4.05
CA PHE A 91 -14.03 8.24 4.18
C PHE A 91 -13.46 9.63 3.95
N SER A 92 -14.29 10.52 3.40
CA SER A 92 -13.98 11.94 3.31
C SER A 92 -14.27 12.64 4.64
N ALA A 93 -13.80 13.89 4.78
CA ALA A 93 -14.12 14.75 5.91
C ALA A 93 -15.63 14.99 6.12
N THR A 94 -16.46 14.63 5.13
CA THR A 94 -17.94 14.69 5.19
C THR A 94 -18.59 13.34 5.41
N ASP A 95 -17.85 12.35 5.94
CA ASP A 95 -18.32 11.00 6.25
C ASP A 95 -18.87 10.21 5.06
N LYS A 96 -18.43 10.55 3.84
CA LYS A 96 -18.77 9.79 2.64
C LYS A 96 -17.65 8.82 2.31
N LYS A 97 -17.98 7.56 2.11
CA LYS A 97 -17.01 6.56 1.62
C LYS A 97 -16.57 6.96 0.22
N VAL A 98 -15.31 7.32 0.04
CA VAL A 98 -14.74 7.78 -1.23
C VAL A 98 -13.88 6.75 -1.94
N GLY A 99 -13.41 5.75 -1.21
CA GLY A 99 -12.54 4.73 -1.74
C GLY A 99 -12.43 3.52 -0.84
N VAL A 100 -11.54 2.62 -1.22
CA VAL A 100 -11.11 1.47 -0.42
C VAL A 100 -9.61 1.29 -0.54
N LYS A 101 -9.00 0.83 0.54
CA LYS A 101 -7.59 0.46 0.63
C LYS A 101 -7.49 -1.05 0.81
N LYS A 102 -6.71 -1.72 -0.03
CA LYS A 102 -6.43 -3.14 0.02
C LYS A 102 -4.98 -3.38 0.38
N TYR A 103 -4.71 -4.47 1.06
CA TYR A 103 -3.37 -4.85 1.48
C TYR A 103 -2.88 -6.08 0.74
N LEU A 104 -1.65 -6.00 0.26
CA LEU A 104 -0.98 -7.10 -0.43
C LEU A 104 0.41 -7.28 0.18
N VAL A 105 0.86 -8.53 0.20
CA VAL A 105 2.21 -8.92 0.62
C VAL A 105 2.95 -9.49 -0.58
N PHE A 106 4.22 -9.21 -0.67
CA PHE A 106 5.09 -9.75 -1.70
C PHE A 106 5.62 -11.11 -1.31
N TYR A 107 5.49 -12.06 -2.22
CA TYR A 107 6.02 -13.40 -2.12
C TYR A 107 7.12 -13.59 -3.17
N LEU A 108 8.28 -14.06 -2.73
CA LEU A 108 9.41 -14.38 -3.61
C LEU A 108 9.22 -15.77 -4.19
N GLY A 109 9.40 -15.90 -5.51
CA GLY A 109 9.25 -17.18 -6.23
C GLY A 109 7.90 -17.33 -6.94
N GLU A 110 7.60 -18.54 -7.40
CA GLU A 110 6.39 -18.83 -8.16
C GLU A 110 5.21 -19.18 -7.24
N GLY A 111 4.04 -18.61 -7.55
CA GLY A 111 2.80 -18.93 -6.83
C GLY A 111 2.35 -20.38 -7.03
N PRO A 112 1.71 -21.01 -6.05
CA PRO A 112 1.38 -20.53 -4.71
C PRO A 112 2.43 -20.84 -3.62
N ARG A 113 3.62 -21.29 -4.00
CA ARG A 113 4.68 -21.76 -3.09
C ARG A 113 5.78 -20.74 -2.81
N GLY A 114 5.52 -19.47 -3.10
CA GLY A 114 6.46 -18.39 -2.83
C GLY A 114 6.75 -18.22 -1.34
N THR A 115 7.91 -17.63 -1.04
CA THR A 115 8.30 -17.27 0.33
C THR A 115 7.79 -15.88 0.64
N GLU A 116 7.05 -15.74 1.74
CA GLU A 116 6.57 -14.45 2.22
C GLU A 116 7.73 -13.52 2.60
N THR A 117 7.58 -12.26 2.26
CA THR A 117 8.57 -11.22 2.56
C THR A 117 7.98 -10.16 3.48
N CYS A 118 8.81 -9.22 3.94
CA CYS A 118 8.37 -8.06 4.72
C CYS A 118 7.84 -6.90 3.86
N TRP A 119 7.77 -7.04 2.53
CA TRP A 119 7.25 -6.01 1.64
C TRP A 119 5.73 -6.00 1.59
N VAL A 120 5.17 -4.82 1.82
CA VAL A 120 3.73 -4.56 1.84
C VAL A 120 3.37 -3.52 0.80
N MET A 121 2.27 -3.77 0.09
CA MET A 121 1.62 -2.80 -0.81
C MET A 121 0.23 -2.47 -0.30
N GLN A 122 -0.07 -1.20 -0.20
CA GLN A 122 -1.42 -0.67 -0.04
C GLN A 122 -1.90 -0.19 -1.40
N GLU A 123 -2.98 -0.78 -1.91
CA GLU A 123 -3.66 -0.36 -3.14
C GLU A 123 -4.87 0.49 -2.81
N TYR A 124 -4.89 1.72 -3.33
CA TYR A 124 -5.99 2.67 -3.19
C TYR A 124 -6.87 2.63 -4.42
N HIS A 125 -8.16 2.40 -4.21
CA HIS A 125 -9.19 2.38 -5.24
C HIS A 125 -10.23 3.46 -4.94
N ILE A 126 -10.62 4.23 -5.96
CA ILE A 126 -11.69 5.21 -5.84
C ILE A 126 -13.05 4.57 -6.10
N CYS A 127 -14.08 4.99 -5.36
CA CYS A 127 -15.44 4.54 -5.61
C CYS A 127 -16.03 5.21 -6.86
N SER A 128 -16.69 4.46 -7.72
CA SER A 128 -17.23 4.93 -9.00
C SER A 128 -18.20 6.12 -8.88
N TYR A 129 -18.99 6.18 -7.81
CA TYR A 129 -19.94 7.28 -7.59
C TYR A 129 -19.28 8.63 -7.27
N VAL A 130 -17.97 8.67 -6.98
CA VAL A 130 -17.24 9.92 -6.76
C VAL A 130 -17.16 10.74 -8.05
N PHE A 131 -17.20 10.09 -9.21
CA PHE A 131 -17.07 10.75 -10.51
C PHE A 131 -18.33 11.50 -10.97
N ASN A 132 -19.45 11.40 -10.27
CA ASN A 132 -20.71 12.10 -10.57
C ASN A 132 -21.11 12.06 -12.06
N THR A 133 -20.65 11.03 -12.79
CA THR A 133 -20.99 10.82 -14.20
C THR A 133 -22.21 9.95 -14.30
N GLN A 134 -23.27 10.46 -14.95
CA GLN A 134 -24.47 9.69 -15.34
C GLN A 134 -24.16 8.65 -16.44
N SER A 135 -22.91 8.41 -16.76
CA SER A 135 -22.53 7.35 -17.69
C SER A 135 -22.57 6.02 -16.95
N TYR A 136 -23.48 5.15 -17.39
CA TYR A 136 -23.62 3.76 -16.98
C TYR A 136 -22.41 2.88 -17.36
N ASP A 137 -21.24 3.46 -17.49
CA ASP A 137 -20.02 2.69 -17.71
C ASP A 137 -19.55 2.14 -16.37
N LEU A 138 -19.88 0.86 -16.15
CA LEU A 138 -19.51 0.08 -14.98
C LEU A 138 -18.00 -0.22 -14.88
N SER A 139 -17.20 0.30 -15.79
CA SER A 139 -15.75 0.28 -15.68
C SER A 139 -15.34 1.36 -14.67
N GLY A 140 -15.23 0.99 -13.40
CA GLY A 140 -14.62 1.84 -12.37
C GLY A 140 -13.25 2.37 -12.80
N SER A 141 -12.65 3.21 -11.98
CA SER A 141 -11.30 3.75 -12.21
C SER A 141 -10.39 2.70 -12.85
N LYS A 142 -9.77 3.07 -13.96
CA LYS A 142 -8.76 2.22 -14.64
C LYS A 142 -7.42 2.24 -13.91
N TRP A 143 -7.28 3.16 -12.97
CA TRP A 143 -6.07 3.41 -12.22
C TRP A 143 -6.22 3.02 -10.77
N VAL A 144 -5.12 2.54 -10.20
CA VAL A 144 -4.93 2.37 -8.76
C VAL A 144 -3.67 3.11 -8.37
N LEU A 145 -3.68 3.68 -7.17
CA LEU A 145 -2.50 4.25 -6.55
C LEU A 145 -1.94 3.22 -5.59
N CYS A 146 -0.65 2.95 -5.71
CA CYS A 146 0.05 1.99 -4.86
C CYS A 146 1.01 2.73 -3.93
N LYS A 147 1.02 2.33 -2.67
CA LYS A 147 2.00 2.72 -1.67
C LYS A 147 2.71 1.45 -1.20
N VAL A 148 4.02 1.36 -1.41
CA VAL A 148 4.84 0.19 -1.07
C VAL A 148 5.86 0.57 -0.02
N TYR A 149 6.04 -0.30 0.96
CA TYR A 149 7.03 -0.12 2.03
C TYR A 149 7.49 -1.47 2.58
N GLU A 150 8.63 -1.47 3.23
CA GLU A 150 9.15 -2.63 3.95
C GLU A 150 8.71 -2.55 5.42
N ARG A 151 7.99 -3.57 5.88
CA ARG A 151 7.59 -3.69 7.28
C ARG A 151 8.82 -4.00 8.14
N LYS A 152 9.10 -3.16 9.10
CA LYS A 152 10.15 -3.42 10.09
C LYS A 152 9.63 -4.54 11.01
N LYS A 153 10.31 -5.67 11.04
CA LYS A 153 10.06 -6.68 12.07
C LYS A 153 10.32 -6.02 13.42
N PHE A 154 9.31 -5.91 14.25
CA PHE A 154 9.54 -5.59 15.65
C PHE A 154 10.36 -6.73 16.22
N GLN A 155 11.64 -6.50 16.45
CA GLN A 155 12.41 -7.33 17.36
C GLN A 155 11.84 -7.03 18.74
N SER A 156 10.98 -7.91 19.23
CA SER A 156 10.64 -7.94 20.64
C SER A 156 11.95 -8.07 21.40
N GLN A 157 12.40 -6.96 22.00
CA GLN A 157 13.49 -7.00 22.97
C GLN A 157 13.00 -7.74 24.20
N GLN A 158 13.02 -9.06 24.16
CA GLN A 158 13.03 -9.86 25.38
C GLN A 158 14.47 -9.94 25.90
N GLY A 159 14.87 -8.86 26.57
CA GLY A 159 15.95 -8.90 27.52
C GLY A 159 15.38 -9.14 28.90
N ALA A 160 15.13 -10.38 29.26
CA ALA A 160 15.01 -10.80 30.65
C ALA A 160 15.45 -12.27 30.75
N ASN A 161 16.62 -12.45 31.36
CA ASN A 161 17.09 -13.75 31.84
C ASN A 161 16.03 -14.46 32.65
N TYR A 162 15.63 -15.68 32.26
CA TYR A 162 15.29 -16.72 33.20
C TYR A 162 15.76 -18.10 32.66
N TYR A 163 16.37 -18.84 33.55
CA TYR A 163 16.94 -20.17 33.44
C TYR A 163 15.86 -21.24 33.25
N TYR A 164 16.17 -22.23 32.37
CA TYR A 164 15.80 -23.64 32.39
C TYR A 164 14.32 -24.05 32.41
N SER A 165 13.86 -24.65 31.35
CA SER A 165 13.52 -26.09 31.26
C SER A 165 13.02 -26.43 29.85
N ASP A 166 13.52 -27.55 29.34
CA ASP A 166 13.02 -28.24 28.16
C ASP A 166 11.53 -28.53 28.31
N GLU A 167 10.75 -28.21 27.30
CA GLU A 167 9.63 -29.00 26.76
C GLU A 167 9.00 -28.24 25.62
N ASP A 168 8.71 -28.96 24.55
CA ASP A 168 8.07 -28.59 23.30
C ASP A 168 7.09 -27.43 23.41
N ASP A 169 7.47 -26.24 22.91
CA ASP A 169 6.51 -25.20 22.56
C ASP A 169 6.67 -24.84 21.08
N SER A 170 5.77 -25.38 20.29
CA SER A 170 5.48 -24.88 18.96
C SER A 170 4.85 -23.49 19.10
N GLY A 171 5.66 -22.49 19.40
CA GLY A 171 5.27 -21.10 19.37
C GLY A 171 4.79 -20.76 17.98
N SER A 172 3.48 -20.68 17.81
CA SER A 172 2.89 -20.15 16.58
C SER A 172 3.31 -18.70 16.46
N GLU A 173 4.25 -18.40 15.56
CA GLU A 173 4.46 -17.03 15.10
C GLU A 173 3.08 -16.50 14.67
N LEU A 174 2.65 -15.37 15.23
CA LEU A 174 1.40 -14.72 14.85
C LEU A 174 1.39 -14.57 13.35
N SER A 175 0.31 -15.01 12.73
CA SER A 175 0.11 -14.84 11.30
C SER A 175 0.18 -13.35 10.98
N TRP A 176 0.73 -13.00 9.82
CA TRP A 176 0.78 -11.62 9.33
C TRP A 176 -0.61 -10.94 9.40
N GLN A 177 -1.67 -11.70 9.19
CA GLN A 177 -3.06 -11.24 9.30
C GLN A 177 -3.39 -10.79 10.73
N ASP A 178 -2.91 -11.52 11.74
CA ASP A 178 -3.15 -11.18 13.15
C ASP A 178 -2.39 -9.91 13.55
N GLU A 179 -1.18 -9.70 13.04
CA GLU A 179 -0.40 -8.47 13.31
C GLU A 179 -1.02 -7.21 12.66
N VAL A 180 -1.60 -7.33 11.45
CA VAL A 180 -2.32 -6.22 10.82
C VAL A 180 -3.57 -5.88 11.63
N PHE A 181 -4.32 -6.88 12.09
CA PHE A 181 -5.48 -6.67 12.94
C PHE A 181 -5.13 -5.96 14.24
N LEU A 182 -4.07 -6.39 14.93
CA LEU A 182 -3.62 -5.77 16.19
C LEU A 182 -3.15 -4.32 16.00
N SER A 183 -2.49 -4.00 14.88
CA SER A 183 -2.07 -2.62 14.60
C SER A 183 -3.22 -1.69 14.25
N LEU A 184 -4.34 -2.21 13.78
CA LEU A 184 -5.55 -1.44 13.47
C LEU A 184 -6.35 -1.09 14.73
N ASP A 185 -6.32 -1.98 15.75
CA ASP A 185 -6.99 -1.72 17.02
C ASP A 185 -6.27 -0.65 17.85
N ASP A 186 -4.94 -0.57 17.79
CA ASP A 186 -4.16 0.47 18.48
C ASP A 186 -4.46 1.89 17.96
N ASP A 187 -4.70 2.04 16.65
CA ASP A 187 -5.06 3.32 16.03
C ASP A 187 -6.48 3.79 16.44
N LEU A 188 -7.36 2.88 16.84
CA LEU A 188 -8.73 3.19 17.29
C LEU A 188 -8.81 3.60 18.75
N GLU A 189 -7.90 3.13 19.61
CA GLU A 189 -7.89 3.50 21.03
C GLU A 189 -7.37 4.93 21.28
N GLU A 190 -6.50 5.45 20.42
CA GLU A 190 -5.96 6.82 20.53
C GLU A 190 -7.01 7.91 20.28
N ILE A 191 -8.08 7.59 19.53
CA ILE A 191 -9.18 8.53 19.22
C ILE A 191 -10.17 8.66 20.39
N GLN A 192 -10.22 7.72 21.34
CA GLN A 192 -11.17 7.76 22.47
C GLN A 192 -10.64 8.46 23.73
N SER A 193 -9.39 8.92 23.75
CA SER A 193 -8.75 9.52 24.93
C SER A 193 -8.53 11.03 24.89
N LEU A 194 -9.26 11.78 24.05
CA LEU A 194 -9.27 13.23 24.11
C LEU A 194 -10.45 13.75 24.93
N PRO A 195 -10.19 14.62 25.93
CA PRO A 195 -11.21 15.15 26.84
C PRO A 195 -12.17 16.13 26.18
#